data_605de31fff7f04c690c1e2be2197d5bb
#
_entry.id   605de31fff7f04c690c1e2be2197d5bb
#
_cell.length_a   1.000
_cell.length_b   1.000
_cell.length_c   1.000
_cell.angle_alpha   90.00
_cell.angle_beta   90.00
_cell.angle_gamma   90.00
#
_symmetry.space_group_name_H-M   'P 1'
#
loop_
_entity.id
_entity.type
_entity.pdbx_description
1 polymer ?
#
loop_
_entity_poly.entity_id
_entity_poly.type
_entity_poly.pdbx_seq_one_letter_code
_entity_poly.pdbx_strand_id
1 'polypeptide(L)'
;ACELAEAWLAQEHPGVEQLRDVLRERLEADPGGVHLNGHPQRRLPNTLNVSFEGIDSHTLISRLAGVAVSAGSACHEGLSEPSPVLTAMGVSRELALGAVRFSLGRTTTPEEIEAAARAR
;
A
#
# COMPACT_ATOMS: atom_id res chain seq x y z
N ALA A 1 -17.60 7.42 17.12
CA ALA A 1 -16.67 7.07 16.03
C ALA A 1 -17.22 7.43 14.66
N CYS A 2 -18.44 7.00 14.30
CA CYS A 2 -19.02 7.25 12.96
C CYS A 2 -19.19 8.74 12.65
N GLU A 3 -19.67 9.54 13.61
CA GLU A 3 -19.81 10.99 13.44
C GLU A 3 -18.47 11.69 13.15
N LEU A 4 -17.41 11.27 13.85
CA LEU A 4 -16.06 11.80 13.61
C LEU A 4 -15.52 11.38 12.24
N ALA A 5 -15.79 10.14 11.84
CA ALA A 5 -15.37 9.65 10.54
C ALA A 5 -16.10 10.37 9.39
N GLU A 6 -17.39 10.61 9.54
CA GLU A 6 -18.19 11.36 8.56
C GLU A 6 -17.69 12.79 8.41
N ALA A 7 -17.47 13.50 9.52
CA ALA A 7 -16.93 14.85 9.50
C ALA A 7 -15.54 14.91 8.88
N TRP A 8 -14.67 13.93 9.17
CA TRP A 8 -13.34 13.83 8.62
C TRP A 8 -13.35 13.57 7.11
N LEU A 9 -14.17 12.62 6.64
CA LEU A 9 -14.30 12.31 5.22
C LEU A 9 -14.73 13.52 4.39
N ALA A 10 -15.60 14.38 4.96
CA ALA A 10 -16.06 15.59 4.29
C ALA A 10 -14.98 16.68 4.17
N GLN A 11 -14.00 16.74 5.08
CA GLN A 11 -13.04 17.85 5.21
C GLN A 11 -11.61 17.48 4.82
N GLU A 12 -11.13 16.30 5.17
CA GLU A 12 -9.72 15.91 5.08
C GLU A 12 -9.45 14.84 4.01
N HIS A 13 -10.47 14.26 3.46
CA HIS A 13 -10.36 13.24 2.43
C HIS A 13 -9.45 13.64 1.25
N PRO A 14 -9.53 14.87 0.68
CA PRO A 14 -8.63 15.29 -0.39
C PRO A 14 -7.15 15.33 0.04
N GLY A 15 -6.86 15.69 1.26
CA GLY A 15 -5.48 15.74 1.79
C GLY A 15 -4.85 14.35 1.89
N VAL A 16 -5.60 13.36 2.37
CA VAL A 16 -5.13 11.96 2.45
C VAL A 16 -4.90 11.37 1.06
N GLU A 17 -5.77 11.68 0.11
CA GLU A 17 -5.60 11.25 -1.28
C GLU A 17 -4.31 11.80 -1.90
N GLN A 18 -4.00 13.08 -1.66
CA GLN A 18 -2.76 13.70 -2.11
C GLN A 18 -1.53 13.00 -1.50
N LEU A 19 -1.54 12.71 -0.21
CA LEU A 19 -0.46 11.98 0.46
C LEU A 19 -0.27 10.58 -0.10
N ARG A 20 -1.35 9.87 -0.37
CA ARG A 20 -1.32 8.56 -1.05
C ARG A 20 -0.66 8.66 -2.42
N ASP A 21 -1.02 9.67 -3.20
CA ASP A 21 -0.49 9.85 -4.55
C ASP A 21 1.00 10.21 -4.52
N VAL A 22 1.43 11.04 -3.58
CA VAL A 22 2.86 11.33 -3.34
C VAL A 22 3.63 10.04 -2.99
N LEU A 23 3.09 9.22 -2.09
CA LEU A 23 3.71 7.94 -1.75
C LEU A 23 3.85 7.05 -3.00
N ARG A 24 2.79 6.93 -3.78
CA ARG A 24 2.79 6.18 -5.03
C ARG A 24 3.89 6.65 -5.98
N GLU A 25 3.96 7.95 -6.25
CA GLU A 25 4.99 8.54 -7.14
C GLU A 25 6.41 8.23 -6.66
N ARG A 26 6.64 8.34 -5.34
CA ARG A 26 7.95 8.04 -4.74
C ARG A 26 8.32 6.55 -4.88
N LEU A 27 7.36 5.66 -4.71
CA LEU A 27 7.57 4.22 -4.85
C LEU A 27 7.80 3.83 -6.32
N GLU A 28 7.01 4.37 -7.25
CA GLU A 28 7.12 4.10 -8.69
C GLU A 28 8.41 4.68 -9.31
N ALA A 29 9.03 5.68 -8.68
CA ALA A 29 10.33 6.22 -9.11
C ALA A 29 11.49 5.27 -8.85
N ASP A 30 11.29 4.20 -8.08
CA ASP A 30 12.31 3.18 -7.84
C ASP A 30 12.53 2.31 -9.09
N PRO A 31 13.78 2.19 -9.56
CA PRO A 31 14.11 1.34 -10.72
C PRO A 31 13.90 -0.16 -10.47
N GLY A 32 13.63 -0.57 -9.24
CA GLY A 32 13.37 -1.98 -8.86
C GLY A 32 12.05 -2.56 -9.35
N GLY A 33 11.20 -1.76 -10.00
CA GLY A 33 9.91 -2.22 -10.53
C GLY A 33 8.82 -2.24 -9.46
N VAL A 34 7.94 -1.24 -9.50
CA VAL A 34 6.77 -1.12 -8.63
C VAL A 34 5.52 -0.97 -9.48
N HIS A 35 4.52 -1.79 -9.22
CA HIS A 35 3.27 -1.82 -9.99
C HIS A 35 2.07 -1.49 -9.11
N LEU A 36 1.24 -0.56 -9.56
CA LEU A 36 -0.02 -0.24 -8.90
C LEU A 36 -1.02 -1.38 -9.09
N ASN A 37 -1.64 -1.84 -8.01
CA ASN A 37 -2.75 -2.75 -8.04
C ASN A 37 -4.08 -1.99 -7.93
N GLY A 38 -5.00 -2.27 -8.83
CA GLY A 38 -6.30 -1.62 -8.90
C GLY A 38 -6.39 -0.45 -9.87
N HIS A 39 -7.57 0.15 -9.94
CA HIS A 39 -7.84 1.28 -10.84
C HIS A 39 -7.08 2.53 -10.37
N PRO A 40 -6.43 3.29 -11.27
CA PRO A 40 -5.58 4.42 -10.86
C PRO A 40 -6.34 5.60 -10.25
N GLN A 41 -7.63 5.79 -10.57
CA GLN A 41 -8.45 6.88 -10.03
C GLN A 41 -9.60 6.37 -9.13
N ARG A 42 -10.34 5.34 -9.57
CA ARG A 42 -11.50 4.80 -8.83
C ARG A 42 -11.04 3.84 -7.75
N ARG A 43 -10.60 4.41 -6.63
CA ARG A 43 -10.02 3.70 -5.50
C ARG A 43 -10.26 4.44 -4.19
N LEU A 44 -10.06 3.76 -3.06
CA LEU A 44 -10.11 4.40 -1.76
C LEU A 44 -9.02 5.45 -1.63
N PRO A 45 -9.32 6.62 -1.05
CA PRO A 45 -8.36 7.72 -0.96
C PRO A 45 -7.18 7.43 -0.04
N ASN A 46 -7.38 6.59 0.97
CA ASN A 46 -6.42 6.30 2.03
C ASN A 46 -5.65 5.00 1.85
N THR A 47 -5.86 4.29 0.75
CA THR A 47 -5.30 2.95 0.57
C THR A 47 -4.50 2.88 -0.72
N LEU A 48 -3.25 2.45 -0.60
CA LEU A 48 -2.35 2.17 -1.71
C LEU A 48 -1.91 0.72 -1.65
N ASN A 49 -2.21 -0.05 -2.70
CA ASN A 49 -1.70 -1.39 -2.85
C ASN A 49 -0.77 -1.44 -4.07
N VAL A 50 0.47 -1.82 -3.85
CA VAL A 50 1.49 -1.92 -4.89
C VAL A 50 2.22 -3.26 -4.80
N SER A 51 2.65 -3.78 -5.94
CA SER A 51 3.50 -4.97 -6.03
C SER A 51 4.93 -4.59 -6.36
N PHE A 52 5.87 -5.17 -5.63
CA PHE A 52 7.30 -5.02 -5.85
C PHE A 52 7.84 -6.23 -6.60
N GLU A 53 8.57 -6.01 -7.70
CA GLU A 53 9.17 -7.10 -8.47
C GLU A 53 10.31 -7.78 -7.72
N GLY A 54 10.41 -9.09 -7.88
CA GLY A 54 11.57 -9.86 -7.42
C GLY A 54 11.71 -10.01 -5.90
N ILE A 55 10.73 -9.59 -5.12
CA ILE A 55 10.71 -9.76 -3.66
C ILE A 55 9.31 -10.14 -3.18
N ASP A 56 9.24 -11.09 -2.26
CA ASP A 56 7.99 -11.38 -1.58
C ASP A 56 7.67 -10.36 -0.49
N SER A 57 6.38 -10.15 -0.24
CA SER A 57 5.91 -9.13 0.69
C SER A 57 6.38 -9.34 2.13
N HIS A 58 6.53 -10.58 2.59
CA HIS A 58 6.99 -10.87 3.96
C HIS A 58 8.45 -10.48 4.14
N THR A 59 9.29 -10.84 3.16
CA THR A 59 10.69 -10.44 3.15
C THR A 59 10.82 -8.93 3.12
N LEU A 60 10.04 -8.26 2.26
CA LEU A 60 10.04 -6.80 2.19
C LEU A 60 9.62 -6.16 3.52
N ILE A 61 8.48 -6.59 4.07
CA ILE A 61 7.94 -6.05 5.33
C ILE A 61 8.92 -6.25 6.50
N SER A 62 9.62 -7.38 6.54
CA SER A 62 10.63 -7.62 7.59
C SER A 62 11.82 -6.65 7.52
N ARG A 63 12.05 -6.04 6.36
CA ARG A 63 13.13 -5.05 6.15
C ARG A 63 12.66 -3.60 6.33
N LEU A 64 11.35 -3.36 6.31
CA LEU A 64 10.79 -2.02 6.49
C LEU A 64 10.88 -1.59 7.96
N ALA A 65 11.91 -0.83 8.30
CA ALA A 65 12.09 -0.34 9.66
C ALA A 65 11.18 0.86 9.94
N GLY A 66 10.36 0.76 10.99
CA GLY A 66 9.53 1.87 11.47
C GLY A 66 8.26 2.15 10.64
N VAL A 67 7.91 1.28 9.70
CA VAL A 67 6.70 1.41 8.87
C VAL A 67 5.78 0.22 9.08
N ALA A 68 4.57 0.47 9.51
CA ALA A 68 3.53 -0.56 9.64
C ALA A 68 2.72 -0.67 8.35
N VAL A 69 2.83 -1.81 7.69
CA VAL A 69 2.15 -2.14 6.43
C VAL A 69 1.57 -3.55 6.48
N SER A 70 0.80 -3.93 5.48
CA SER A 70 0.19 -5.26 5.40
C SER A 70 0.52 -5.95 4.08
N ALA A 71 0.78 -7.26 4.14
CA ALA A 71 0.94 -8.10 2.95
C ALA A 71 -0.38 -8.37 2.20
N GLY A 72 -1.51 -8.05 2.76
CA GLY A 72 -2.81 -8.28 2.12
C GLY A 72 -3.23 -9.76 1.99
N SER A 73 -2.34 -10.70 2.26
CA SER A 73 -2.64 -12.13 2.30
C SER A 73 -2.50 -12.65 3.72
N ALA A 74 -3.45 -13.48 4.16
CA ALA A 74 -3.31 -14.18 5.43
C ALA A 74 -2.28 -15.30 5.25
N CYS A 75 -1.23 -15.28 6.06
CA CYS A 75 -0.29 -16.39 6.12
C CYS A 75 -0.98 -17.59 6.77
N HIS A 76 -1.20 -18.64 5.99
CA HIS A 76 -1.48 -19.95 6.52
C HIS A 76 -0.18 -20.76 6.52
N GLU A 77 0.31 -21.08 7.72
CA GLU A 77 1.39 -22.06 7.96
C GLU A 77 2.67 -21.90 7.12
N GLY A 78 3.22 -20.68 7.02
CA GLY A 78 4.56 -20.46 6.44
C GLY A 78 4.64 -20.54 4.91
N LEU A 79 3.53 -20.74 4.22
CA LEU A 79 3.47 -20.66 2.77
C LEU A 79 2.98 -19.28 2.35
N SER A 80 3.79 -18.56 1.58
CA SER A 80 3.39 -17.31 0.96
C SER A 80 2.41 -17.60 -0.18
N GLU A 81 1.12 -17.32 0.05
CA GLU A 81 0.12 -17.40 -1.00
C GLU A 81 -0.30 -15.99 -1.45
N PRO A 82 -0.54 -15.80 -2.75
CA PRO A 82 -1.00 -14.52 -3.27
C PRO A 82 -2.42 -14.21 -2.75
N SER A 83 -2.73 -12.93 -2.60
CA SER A 83 -4.09 -12.49 -2.26
C SER A 83 -5.10 -13.02 -3.28
N PRO A 84 -6.18 -13.69 -2.85
CA PRO A 84 -7.24 -14.14 -3.77
C PRO A 84 -7.88 -12.98 -4.54
N VAL A 85 -7.94 -11.79 -3.93
CA VAL A 85 -8.47 -10.58 -4.56
C VAL A 85 -7.58 -10.16 -5.73
N LEU A 86 -6.27 -10.09 -5.54
CA LEU A 86 -5.33 -9.72 -6.60
C LEU A 86 -5.34 -10.76 -7.73
N THR A 87 -5.42 -12.04 -7.39
CA THR A 87 -5.56 -13.13 -8.39
C THR A 87 -6.84 -12.96 -9.21
N ALA A 88 -7.96 -12.66 -8.56
CA ALA A 88 -9.24 -12.41 -9.23
C ALA A 88 -9.20 -11.16 -10.13
N MET A 89 -8.37 -10.18 -9.80
CA MET A 89 -8.13 -8.98 -10.61
C MET A 89 -7.18 -9.23 -11.80
N GLY A 90 -6.64 -10.44 -11.96
CA GLY A 90 -5.72 -10.78 -13.03
C GLY A 90 -4.26 -10.40 -12.78
N VAL A 91 -3.89 -10.07 -11.56
CA VAL A 91 -2.48 -9.85 -11.18
C VAL A 91 -1.75 -11.18 -11.20
N SER A 92 -0.58 -11.23 -11.82
CA SER A 92 0.21 -12.46 -11.88
C SER A 92 0.60 -12.94 -10.48
N ARG A 93 0.80 -14.25 -10.31
CA ARG A 93 1.21 -14.83 -9.03
C ARG A 93 2.47 -14.17 -8.47
N GLU A 94 3.46 -13.94 -9.32
CA GLU A 94 4.73 -13.33 -8.95
C GLU A 94 4.53 -11.91 -8.36
N LEU A 95 3.79 -11.05 -9.07
CA LEU A 95 3.48 -9.71 -8.61
C LEU A 95 2.58 -9.72 -7.36
N ALA A 96 1.60 -10.62 -7.30
CA ALA A 96 0.71 -10.73 -6.16
C ALA A 96 1.43 -11.16 -4.87
N LEU A 97 2.48 -11.97 -4.97
CA LEU A 97 3.33 -12.33 -3.83
C LEU A 97 4.15 -11.15 -3.31
N GLY A 98 4.52 -10.21 -4.17
CA GLY A 98 5.22 -8.97 -3.82
C GLY A 98 4.31 -7.81 -3.42
N ALA A 99 3.01 -8.04 -3.24
CA ALA A 99 2.04 -6.99 -2.97
C ALA A 99 2.07 -6.53 -1.51
N VAL A 100 2.15 -5.21 -1.32
CA VAL A 100 2.09 -4.55 -0.01
C VAL A 100 1.01 -3.48 -0.02
N ARG A 101 0.21 -3.45 1.04
CA ARG A 101 -0.82 -2.44 1.26
C ARG A 101 -0.36 -1.42 2.28
N PHE A 102 -0.32 -0.17 1.84
CA PHE A 102 -0.14 1.01 2.69
C PHE A 102 -1.51 1.60 3.01
N SER A 103 -1.79 1.82 4.28
CA SER A 103 -3.02 2.46 4.74
C SER A 103 -2.69 3.75 5.47
N LEU A 104 -3.21 4.85 4.98
CA LEU A 104 -3.01 6.17 5.56
C LEU A 104 -4.18 6.52 6.49
N GLY A 105 -3.91 7.31 7.52
CA GLY A 105 -4.92 7.80 8.44
C GLY A 105 -5.01 9.31 8.43
N ARG A 106 -5.97 9.84 9.18
CA ARG A 106 -6.16 11.29 9.34
C ARG A 106 -4.96 11.99 9.99
N THR A 107 -4.12 11.26 10.70
CA THR A 107 -2.93 11.79 11.38
C THR A 107 -1.65 11.59 10.59
N THR A 108 -1.72 10.95 9.43
CA THR A 108 -0.55 10.72 8.57
C THR A 108 -0.01 12.05 8.05
N THR A 109 1.30 12.25 8.17
CA THR A 109 1.99 13.48 7.77
C THR A 109 2.82 13.30 6.50
N PRO A 110 3.14 14.40 5.78
CA PRO A 110 4.05 14.33 4.63
C PRO A 110 5.43 13.75 4.98
N GLU A 111 5.95 14.04 6.17
CA GLU A 111 7.23 13.53 6.66
C GLU A 111 7.21 12.02 6.84
N GLU A 112 6.10 11.47 7.32
CA GLU A 112 5.90 10.01 7.44
C GLU A 112 5.83 9.35 6.07
N ILE A 113 5.21 9.97 5.08
CA ILE A 113 5.17 9.49 3.69
C ILE A 113 6.58 9.42 3.09
N GLU A 114 7.39 10.47 3.25
CA GLU A 114 8.77 10.47 2.78
C GLU A 114 9.64 9.44 3.53
N ALA A 115 9.41 9.23 4.81
CA ALA A 115 10.09 8.20 5.59
C ALA A 115 9.72 6.80 5.09
N ALA A 116 8.42 6.54 4.86
CA ALA A 116 7.95 5.26 4.34
C ALA A 116 8.51 4.95 2.94
N ALA A 117 8.57 5.94 2.06
CA ALA A 117 9.13 5.77 0.72
C ALA A 117 10.63 5.43 0.73
N ARG A 118 11.36 5.90 1.75
CA ARG A 118 12.82 5.66 1.92
C ARG A 118 13.16 4.41 2.74
N ALA A 119 12.21 3.80 3.40
CA ALA A 119 12.45 2.70 4.35
C ALA A 119 12.85 1.36 3.71
N ARG A 120 12.98 1.30 2.42
CA ARG A 120 13.30 0.08 1.64
C ARG A 120 14.78 -0.21 1.61
#